data_5f25b631b7e2f331d3e25fded053a2c8
#
_entry.id   5f25b631b7e2f331d3e25fded053a2c8
#
_cell.length_a   1.000
_cell.length_b   1.000
_cell.length_c   1.000
_cell.angle_alpha   90.00
_cell.angle_beta   90.00
_cell.angle_gamma   90.00
#
_symmetry.space_group_name_H-M   'P 1'
#
loop_
_entity.id
_entity.type
_entity.pdbx_description
1 polymer ?
#
loop_
_entity_poly.entity_id
_entity_poly.type
_entity_poly.pdbx_seq_one_letter_code
_entity_poly.pdbx_strand_id
1 'polypeptide(L)'
;MNIKKVKVTEVGPRDGFQSEKTILNTDDKIDVINNLIDAGFPRIEVSSFVSPKAIPQLADAATILEKVKRNHETTLAALVPNAKGALRAVDAKLDEI
;
A
#
# COMPACT_ATOMS: atom_id res chain seq x y z
N MET A 1 -31.81 5.14 15.96
CA MET A 1 -30.34 5.06 16.08
C MET A 1 -29.69 5.37 14.75
N ASN A 2 -28.82 6.36 14.74
CA ASN A 2 -28.11 6.73 13.52
C ASN A 2 -26.88 5.82 13.33
N ILE A 3 -26.90 5.03 12.27
CA ILE A 3 -25.75 4.21 11.91
C ILE A 3 -24.84 5.07 11.02
N LYS A 4 -23.66 5.39 11.52
CA LYS A 4 -22.67 6.11 10.72
C LYS A 4 -21.95 5.13 9.81
N LYS A 5 -21.78 5.51 8.55
CA LYS A 5 -20.93 4.74 7.65
C LYS A 5 -19.47 4.90 8.08
N VAL A 6 -18.73 3.81 8.08
CA VAL A 6 -17.29 3.81 8.34
C VAL A 6 -16.57 3.35 7.09
N LYS A 7 -15.39 3.94 6.87
CA LYS A 7 -14.50 3.54 5.77
C LYS A 7 -13.40 2.67 6.36
N VAL A 8 -13.35 1.42 5.91
CA VAL A 8 -12.35 0.45 6.37
C VAL A 8 -11.11 0.59 5.50
N THR A 9 -9.94 0.69 6.15
CA THR A 9 -8.64 0.64 5.46
C THR A 9 -7.96 -0.68 5.78
N GLU A 10 -7.62 -1.45 4.73
CA GLU A 10 -6.84 -2.67 4.88
C GLU A 10 -5.35 -2.31 4.91
N VAL A 11 -4.66 -2.65 6.00
CA VAL A 11 -3.24 -2.32 6.20
C VAL A 11 -2.32 -3.54 6.14
N GLY A 12 -2.84 -4.70 5.82
CA GLY A 12 -2.07 -5.94 5.74
C GLY A 12 -0.84 -5.83 4.84
N PRO A 13 -0.94 -5.26 3.63
CA PRO A 13 0.23 -5.13 2.76
C PRO A 13 1.32 -4.23 3.32
N ARG A 14 0.98 -3.23 4.11
CA ARG A 14 1.99 -2.37 4.74
C ARG A 14 2.41 -2.93 6.10
N ASP A 15 1.47 -3.01 7.05
CA ASP A 15 1.79 -3.39 8.43
C ASP A 15 2.11 -4.88 8.55
N GLY A 16 1.33 -5.73 7.91
CA GLY A 16 1.53 -7.18 7.95
C GLY A 16 2.86 -7.59 7.33
N PHE A 17 3.17 -7.10 6.14
CA PHE A 17 4.43 -7.44 5.46
C PHE A 17 5.64 -6.85 6.18
N GLN A 18 5.50 -5.68 6.77
CA GLN A 18 6.57 -5.06 7.54
C GLN A 18 6.98 -5.91 8.75
N SER A 19 6.02 -6.58 9.35
CA SER A 19 6.23 -7.40 10.55
C SER A 19 6.82 -8.78 10.25
N GLU A 20 6.86 -9.19 8.98
CA GLU A 20 7.39 -10.50 8.59
C GLU A 20 8.91 -10.53 8.60
N LYS A 21 9.48 -11.61 9.16
CA LYS A 21 10.92 -11.83 9.16
C LYS A 21 11.44 -12.18 7.77
N THR A 22 10.64 -12.92 7.00
CA THR A 22 10.93 -13.27 5.61
C THR A 22 10.40 -12.18 4.71
N ILE A 23 11.25 -11.68 3.82
CA ILE A 23 10.83 -10.70 2.80
C ILE A 23 10.07 -11.43 1.70
N LEU A 24 8.79 -11.08 1.52
CA LEU A 24 7.99 -11.61 0.42
C LEU A 24 8.45 -11.00 -0.89
N ASN A 25 8.39 -11.78 -1.98
CA ASN A 25 8.73 -11.22 -3.27
C ASN A 25 7.63 -10.26 -3.76
N THR A 26 8.01 -9.36 -4.64
CA THR A 26 7.13 -8.29 -5.14
C THR A 26 5.89 -8.85 -5.83
N ASP A 27 6.03 -9.89 -6.62
CA ASP A 27 4.91 -10.46 -7.37
C ASP A 27 3.85 -11.06 -6.43
N ASP A 28 4.26 -11.71 -5.36
CA ASP A 28 3.32 -12.23 -4.36
C ASP A 28 2.58 -11.10 -3.64
N LYS A 29 3.27 -10.01 -3.32
CA LYS A 29 2.63 -8.83 -2.73
C LYS A 29 1.59 -8.23 -3.67
N ILE A 30 1.92 -8.12 -4.95
CA ILE A 30 1.01 -7.62 -5.98
C ILE A 30 -0.22 -8.49 -6.07
N ASP A 31 -0.08 -9.81 -6.05
CA ASP A 31 -1.21 -10.74 -6.08
C ASP A 31 -2.13 -10.54 -4.87
N VAL A 32 -1.57 -10.40 -3.67
CA VAL A 32 -2.35 -10.13 -2.45
C VAL A 32 -3.11 -8.82 -2.59
N ILE A 33 -2.45 -7.75 -3.02
CA ILE A 33 -3.07 -6.44 -3.16
C ILE A 33 -4.18 -6.48 -4.21
N ASN A 34 -3.94 -7.11 -5.36
CA ASN A 34 -4.96 -7.26 -6.40
C ASN A 34 -6.18 -8.03 -5.90
N ASN A 35 -5.97 -9.06 -5.10
CA ASN A 35 -7.08 -9.79 -4.49
C ASN A 35 -7.88 -8.93 -3.50
N LEU A 36 -7.21 -8.07 -2.75
CA LEU A 36 -7.88 -7.12 -1.86
C LEU A 36 -8.67 -6.08 -2.63
N ILE A 37 -8.14 -5.59 -3.74
CA ILE A 37 -8.85 -4.66 -4.63
C ILE A 37 -10.10 -5.34 -5.18
N ASP A 38 -9.99 -6.56 -5.67
CA ASP A 38 -11.10 -7.32 -6.20
C ASP A 38 -12.16 -7.64 -5.13
N ALA A 39 -11.74 -7.78 -3.87
CA ALA A 39 -12.65 -8.00 -2.74
C ALA A 39 -13.45 -6.75 -2.36
N GLY A 40 -13.10 -5.59 -2.89
CA GLY A 40 -13.88 -4.36 -2.71
C GLY A 40 -13.51 -3.50 -1.51
N PHE A 41 -12.32 -3.63 -0.96
CA PHE A 41 -11.88 -2.72 0.10
C PHE A 41 -11.81 -1.28 -0.45
N PRO A 42 -12.42 -0.31 0.23
CA PRO A 42 -12.45 1.07 -0.28
C PRO A 42 -11.10 1.77 -0.20
N ARG A 43 -10.23 1.33 0.70
CA ARG A 43 -8.90 1.90 0.88
C ARG A 43 -7.93 0.80 1.30
N ILE A 44 -6.77 0.78 0.65
CA ILE A 44 -5.70 -0.19 0.96
C ILE A 44 -4.40 0.58 1.17
N GLU A 45 -3.75 0.35 2.29
CA GLU A 45 -2.42 0.86 2.54
C GLU A 45 -1.42 -0.15 1.97
N VAL A 46 -0.91 0.15 0.78
CA VAL A 46 -0.19 -0.84 -0.04
C VAL A 46 1.26 -1.02 0.36
N SER A 47 1.90 0.00 0.93
CA SER A 47 3.30 -0.04 1.31
C SER A 47 3.68 1.20 2.11
N SER A 48 4.98 1.48 2.20
CA SER A 48 5.51 2.70 2.79
C SER A 48 6.70 3.19 1.96
N PHE A 49 6.78 4.51 1.78
CA PHE A 49 7.94 5.17 1.15
C PHE A 49 8.98 5.55 2.20
N VAL A 50 9.24 4.65 3.11
CA VAL A 50 10.33 4.71 4.08
C VAL A 50 11.65 4.36 3.39
N SER A 51 12.78 4.74 4.01
CA SER A 51 14.08 4.34 3.49
C SER A 51 14.16 2.81 3.34
N PRO A 52 14.54 2.29 2.14
CA PRO A 52 14.71 0.85 1.94
C PRO A 52 15.73 0.20 2.88
N LYS A 53 16.70 0.98 3.35
CA LYS A 53 17.69 0.51 4.32
C LYS A 53 17.09 0.30 5.70
N ALA A 54 16.10 1.12 6.06
CA ALA A 54 15.43 1.01 7.37
C ALA A 54 14.46 -0.17 7.41
N ILE A 55 13.66 -0.35 6.36
CA ILE A 55 12.67 -1.43 6.27
C ILE A 55 12.75 -2.08 4.89
N PRO A 56 13.65 -3.07 4.71
CA PRO A 56 13.81 -3.75 3.43
C PRO A 56 12.53 -4.44 2.93
N GLN A 57 11.66 -4.86 3.84
CA GLN A 57 10.39 -5.51 3.51
C GLN A 57 9.47 -4.62 2.65
N LEU A 58 9.67 -3.30 2.68
CA LEU A 58 8.84 -2.34 1.95
C LEU A 58 9.61 -1.58 0.87
N ALA A 59 10.78 -2.10 0.47
CA ALA A 59 11.67 -1.43 -0.49
C ALA A 59 11.08 -1.32 -1.91
N ASP A 60 10.07 -2.13 -2.23
CA ASP A 60 9.49 -2.27 -3.57
C ASP A 60 8.19 -1.47 -3.77
N ALA A 61 7.96 -0.44 -2.95
CA ALA A 61 6.71 0.33 -2.97
C ALA A 61 6.37 0.89 -4.36
N ALA A 62 7.33 1.49 -5.05
CA ALA A 62 7.11 2.08 -6.37
C ALA A 62 6.74 1.01 -7.41
N THR A 63 7.41 -0.13 -7.39
CA THR A 63 7.13 -1.24 -8.31
C THR A 63 5.73 -1.81 -8.08
N ILE A 64 5.32 -1.93 -6.82
CA ILE A 64 3.97 -2.38 -6.48
C ILE A 64 2.93 -1.44 -7.09
N LEU A 65 3.09 -0.12 -6.88
CA LEU A 65 2.13 0.87 -7.40
C LEU A 65 2.08 0.90 -8.92
N GLU A 66 3.18 0.59 -9.59
CA GLU A 66 3.22 0.51 -11.04
C GLU A 66 2.40 -0.66 -11.58
N LYS A 67 2.42 -1.80 -10.88
CA LYS A 67 1.91 -3.08 -11.41
C LYS A 67 0.56 -3.52 -10.86
N VAL A 68 0.08 -2.97 -9.74
CA VAL A 68 -1.22 -3.36 -9.20
C VAL A 68 -2.36 -2.84 -10.07
N LYS A 69 -3.52 -3.51 -9.96
CA LYS A 69 -4.75 -3.05 -10.59
C LYS A 69 -5.14 -1.69 -10.03
N ARG A 70 -5.70 -0.86 -10.88
CA ARG A 70 -6.28 0.43 -10.48
C ARG A 70 -7.76 0.44 -10.84
N ASN A 71 -8.61 0.78 -9.88
CA ASN A 71 -10.02 1.03 -10.16
C ASN A 71 -10.47 2.30 -9.43
N HIS A 72 -11.63 2.85 -9.82
CA HIS A 72 -12.14 4.10 -9.25
C HIS A 72 -12.71 3.94 -7.85
N GLU A 73 -12.93 2.71 -7.39
CA GLU A 73 -13.59 2.43 -6.12
C GLU A 73 -12.62 2.19 -4.99
N THR A 74 -11.34 1.97 -5.30
CA THR A 74 -10.31 1.68 -4.30
C THR A 74 -9.24 2.75 -4.29
N THR A 75 -9.06 3.38 -3.14
CA THR A 75 -7.96 4.34 -2.90
C THR A 75 -6.72 3.58 -2.47
N LEU A 76 -5.63 3.76 -3.20
CA LEU A 76 -4.33 3.20 -2.83
C LEU A 76 -3.54 4.23 -2.03
N ALA A 77 -3.23 3.89 -0.79
CA ALA A 77 -2.54 4.74 0.15
C ALA A 77 -1.20 4.14 0.56
N ALA A 78 -0.34 4.95 1.13
CA ALA A 78 0.93 4.51 1.71
C ALA A 78 1.37 5.44 2.82
N LEU A 79 2.21 4.93 3.71
CA LEU A 79 2.91 5.76 4.69
C LEU A 79 4.03 6.53 4.00
N VAL A 80 4.15 7.82 4.33
CA VAL A 80 5.19 8.70 3.80
C VAL A 80 5.82 9.46 4.96
N PRO A 81 6.97 9.00 5.47
CA PRO A 81 7.53 9.57 6.71
C PRO A 81 8.28 10.89 6.53
N ASN A 82 8.62 11.28 5.31
CA ASN A 82 9.41 12.48 5.06
C ASN A 82 9.21 13.02 3.64
N ALA A 83 9.80 14.19 3.37
CA ALA A 83 9.69 14.87 2.07
C ALA A 83 10.25 14.04 0.91
N LYS A 84 11.36 13.34 1.12
CA LYS A 84 11.95 12.47 0.10
C LYS A 84 11.01 11.33 -0.28
N GLY A 85 10.37 10.72 0.72
CA GLY A 85 9.35 9.71 0.50
C GLY A 85 8.14 10.28 -0.23
N ALA A 86 7.74 11.50 0.08
CA ALA A 86 6.62 12.17 -0.60
C ALA A 86 6.88 12.35 -2.11
N LEU A 87 8.09 12.75 -2.48
CA LEU A 87 8.45 12.87 -3.90
C LEU A 87 8.38 11.52 -4.62
N ARG A 88 8.85 10.46 -3.99
CA ARG A 88 8.75 9.10 -4.54
C ARG A 88 7.30 8.66 -4.70
N ALA A 89 6.45 8.99 -3.73
CA ALA A 89 5.03 8.66 -3.77
C ALA A 89 4.30 9.36 -4.91
N VAL A 90 4.61 10.63 -5.14
CA VAL A 90 4.06 11.41 -6.26
C VAL A 90 4.49 10.79 -7.60
N ASP A 91 5.76 10.45 -7.74
CA ASP A 91 6.28 9.82 -8.97
C ASP A 91 5.62 8.46 -9.22
N ALA A 92 5.28 7.72 -8.17
CA ALA A 92 4.61 6.43 -8.26
C ALA A 92 3.10 6.54 -8.45
N LYS A 93 2.56 7.76 -8.48
CA LYS A 93 1.12 8.03 -8.67
C LYS A 93 0.25 7.43 -7.56
N LEU A 94 0.69 7.60 -6.31
CA LEU A 94 -0.08 7.21 -5.15
C LEU A 94 -1.36 8.06 -5.06
N ASP A 95 -2.48 7.44 -4.68
CA ASP A 95 -3.75 8.15 -4.56
C ASP A 95 -3.81 9.03 -3.30
N GLU A 96 -3.27 8.52 -2.17
CA GLU A 96 -3.40 9.20 -0.88
C GLU A 96 -2.22 8.83 0.04
N ILE A 97 -1.79 9.80 0.79
CA ILE A 97 -0.76 9.62 1.82
C ILE A 97 -1.42 9.32 3.17
#